data_47da19fc07283fae02448d4588466e43
#
_entry.id   47da19fc07283fae02448d4588466e43
#
_cell.length_a   1.000
_cell.length_b   1.000
_cell.length_c   1.000
_cell.angle_alpha   90.00
_cell.angle_beta   90.00
_cell.angle_gamma   90.00
#
_symmetry.space_group_name_H-M   'P 1'
#
loop_
_entity.id
_entity.type
_entity.pdbx_description
1 polymer ?
#
loop_
_entity_poly.entity_id
_entity_poly.type
_entity_poly.pdbx_seq_one_letter_code
_entity_poly.pdbx_strand_id
1 'polypeptide(L)'
;MSYTNGGFDPTTRAYAAIAAWWLIGAGAALTLWTARSPISRLALAAPILLALYTLWILLSMSWAPDGERAFQQFNEVSLYVAVLVLAIALARIVPASWLVGGIALAIAGIAVISFLSRVLPSTFSGSTQQSEILSALGVRLSFPLGYWNGLGIEVALAFPLLLSIMASRRSRIASALAALPLPVIAADMYLTSSRGAFAAAGVAIVAFLVLAANRWTALSATVAAAIAGVAAVYVIRPRHALVSGQMATPLGDHQGHVVALVVLVTGVVIALAWLGAAELGRRLPTPPSLVGWATAAVLVVATVAGIVASHPVRRFEEFKAPSHLTGSANFVEQHLLSSSGSGRWQLWSEAVSQFRAHPLNGEGAGSYDFWWLQHRPIPLFSQYAHSLYLEALGELGIVGLLLLAAALLVALAGAVRAAFLLRSPEVAGLAACAIGFFFAAGYDWVWQLAGIAVVGVGALGLALGALPSSRAAPWGRFDIARPALALVAVAAIVPQVVVLAAGLHLQNASVAAANGNLRREKSEALAAKAVEPWSSTAYLRLAQVDLDVGKLGPARSLLESAIRRSHDNWELWWYAAQIDVRRGDILAAKRELDEARKLDPNDVAGLLSQAGAP
;
A
#
# COMPACT_ATOMS: atom_id res chain seq x y z
N MET A 1 8.10 -5.74 -7.44
CA MET A 1 6.98 -4.83 -7.16
C MET A 1 7.44 -3.40 -6.85
N SER A 2 8.45 -3.17 -6.01
CA SER A 2 8.86 -1.80 -5.65
C SER A 2 9.31 -0.97 -6.86
N TYR A 3 9.97 -1.58 -7.85
CA TYR A 3 10.39 -0.92 -9.11
C TYR A 3 9.27 -0.78 -10.16
N THR A 4 8.08 -1.25 -9.89
CA THR A 4 6.89 -1.15 -10.75
C THR A 4 5.81 -0.36 -10.02
N ASN A 5 6.12 0.85 -9.60
CA ASN A 5 5.23 1.76 -8.86
C ASN A 5 4.58 1.09 -7.62
N GLY A 6 5.39 0.36 -6.82
CA GLY A 6 4.88 -0.33 -5.64
C GLY A 6 3.94 -1.51 -5.94
N GLY A 7 3.89 -1.99 -7.17
CA GLY A 7 2.94 -3.02 -7.60
C GLY A 7 1.52 -2.48 -7.81
N PHE A 8 1.39 -1.20 -8.12
CA PHE A 8 0.10 -0.57 -8.42
C PHE A 8 -0.52 -1.06 -9.74
N ASP A 9 0.32 -1.39 -10.74
CA ASP A 9 -0.13 -1.87 -12.03
C ASP A 9 -0.83 -3.25 -11.93
N PRO A 10 -2.05 -3.41 -12.51
CA PRO A 10 -2.80 -4.67 -12.48
C PRO A 10 -2.04 -5.86 -13.06
N THR A 11 -1.22 -5.67 -14.11
CA THR A 11 -0.42 -6.74 -14.70
C THR A 11 0.66 -7.24 -13.74
N THR A 12 1.32 -6.32 -13.03
CA THR A 12 2.31 -6.66 -11.99
C THR A 12 1.68 -7.43 -10.83
N ARG A 13 0.47 -7.02 -10.39
CA ARG A 13 -0.30 -7.73 -9.36
C ARG A 13 -0.69 -9.13 -9.82
N ALA A 14 -1.14 -9.26 -11.07
CA ALA A 14 -1.53 -10.55 -11.65
C ALA A 14 -0.36 -11.55 -11.69
N TYR A 15 0.84 -11.15 -12.10
CA TYR A 15 2.03 -12.01 -12.03
C TYR A 15 2.29 -12.53 -10.61
N ALA A 16 2.22 -11.66 -9.60
CA ALA A 16 2.43 -12.04 -8.22
C ALA A 16 1.34 -12.98 -7.69
N ALA A 17 0.09 -12.71 -8.06
CA ALA A 17 -1.05 -13.53 -7.66
C ALA A 17 -0.99 -14.93 -8.29
N ILE A 18 -0.67 -15.03 -9.59
CA ILE A 18 -0.44 -16.30 -10.26
C ILE A 18 0.66 -17.09 -9.55
N ALA A 19 1.80 -16.45 -9.25
CA ALA A 19 2.89 -17.11 -8.54
C ALA A 19 2.45 -17.60 -7.14
N ALA A 20 1.74 -16.77 -6.37
CA ALA A 20 1.27 -17.14 -5.03
C ALA A 20 0.27 -18.31 -5.07
N TRP A 21 -0.72 -18.25 -5.96
CA TRP A 21 -1.69 -19.33 -6.13
C TRP A 21 -1.05 -20.62 -6.67
N TRP A 22 -0.07 -20.52 -7.57
CA TRP A 22 0.74 -21.64 -8.05
C TRP A 22 1.49 -22.33 -6.90
N LEU A 23 2.13 -21.55 -6.04
CA LEU A 23 2.83 -22.09 -4.87
C LEU A 23 1.87 -22.81 -3.92
N ILE A 24 0.66 -22.28 -3.72
CA ILE A 24 -0.37 -22.91 -2.90
C ILE A 24 -0.81 -24.24 -3.55
N GLY A 25 -1.16 -24.23 -4.83
CA GLY A 25 -1.62 -25.40 -5.56
C GLY A 25 -0.57 -26.49 -5.66
N ALA A 26 0.67 -26.15 -6.03
CA ALA A 26 1.78 -27.08 -6.09
C ALA A 26 2.12 -27.65 -4.71
N GLY A 27 2.14 -26.83 -3.68
CA GLY A 27 2.38 -27.26 -2.31
C GLY A 27 1.29 -28.21 -1.78
N ALA A 28 0.03 -27.99 -2.16
CA ALA A 28 -1.07 -28.88 -1.83
C ALA A 28 -0.97 -30.23 -2.59
N ALA A 29 -0.69 -30.18 -3.89
CA ALA A 29 -0.54 -31.37 -4.75
C ALA A 29 0.66 -32.24 -4.36
N LEU A 30 1.82 -31.61 -4.07
CA LEU A 30 3.05 -32.30 -3.67
C LEU A 30 3.09 -32.64 -2.18
N THR A 31 2.01 -32.45 -1.44
CA THR A 31 1.92 -32.71 0.01
C THR A 31 2.96 -31.96 0.86
N LEU A 32 3.52 -30.86 0.35
CA LEU A 32 4.51 -30.06 1.06
C LEU A 32 3.93 -29.34 2.29
N TRP A 33 2.62 -29.08 2.29
CA TRP A 33 1.90 -28.44 3.40
C TRP A 33 1.51 -29.42 4.52
N THR A 34 2.27 -30.50 4.68
CA THR A 34 2.07 -31.44 5.78
C THR A 34 2.55 -30.86 7.10
N ALA A 35 1.70 -30.07 7.73
CA ALA A 35 2.00 -29.58 9.07
C ALA A 35 1.87 -30.71 10.10
N ARG A 36 2.87 -30.86 10.95
CA ARG A 36 2.89 -31.82 12.06
C ARG A 36 1.90 -31.50 13.18
N SER A 37 1.31 -30.31 13.17
CA SER A 37 0.39 -29.83 14.21
C SER A 37 -0.91 -29.29 13.58
N PRO A 38 -2.06 -29.41 14.27
CA PRO A 38 -3.35 -28.92 13.76
C PRO A 38 -3.36 -27.39 13.58
N ILE A 39 -4.10 -26.91 12.56
CA ILE A 39 -4.29 -25.48 12.30
C ILE A 39 -5.33 -24.93 13.29
N SER A 40 -5.09 -23.75 13.85
CA SER A 40 -6.05 -23.10 14.73
C SER A 40 -7.32 -22.67 13.97
N ARG A 41 -8.47 -22.64 14.65
CA ARG A 41 -9.74 -22.18 14.04
C ARG A 41 -9.65 -20.75 13.51
N LEU A 42 -8.92 -19.86 14.22
CA LEU A 42 -8.74 -18.49 13.77
C LEU A 42 -7.90 -18.42 12.49
N ALA A 43 -6.86 -19.26 12.38
CA ALA A 43 -6.03 -19.33 11.18
C ALA A 43 -6.76 -19.93 9.96
N LEU A 44 -7.86 -20.65 10.16
CA LEU A 44 -8.76 -21.08 9.09
C LEU A 44 -9.83 -20.05 8.78
N ALA A 45 -10.43 -19.42 9.81
CA ALA A 45 -11.52 -18.48 9.63
C ALA A 45 -11.09 -17.19 8.91
N ALA A 46 -9.91 -16.67 9.20
CA ALA A 46 -9.44 -15.41 8.62
C ALA A 46 -9.37 -15.43 7.08
N PRO A 47 -8.69 -16.40 6.41
CA PRO A 47 -8.68 -16.45 4.95
C PRO A 47 -10.06 -16.77 4.35
N ILE A 48 -10.93 -17.51 5.03
CA ILE A 48 -12.30 -17.76 4.58
C ILE A 48 -13.10 -16.45 4.58
N LEU A 49 -13.02 -15.65 5.64
CA LEU A 49 -13.71 -14.37 5.72
C LEU A 49 -13.17 -13.38 4.68
N LEU A 50 -11.84 -13.35 4.46
CA LEU A 50 -11.25 -12.51 3.42
C LEU A 50 -11.66 -12.98 2.01
N ALA A 51 -11.79 -14.30 1.79
CA ALA A 51 -12.33 -14.85 0.54
C ALA A 51 -13.80 -14.48 0.34
N LEU A 52 -14.63 -14.48 1.39
CA LEU A 52 -16.01 -14.01 1.31
C LEU A 52 -16.09 -12.52 0.96
N TYR A 53 -15.20 -11.69 1.52
CA TYR A 53 -15.06 -10.29 1.13
C TYR A 53 -14.66 -10.17 -0.35
N THR A 54 -13.70 -10.98 -0.81
CA THR A 54 -13.29 -11.04 -2.22
C THR A 54 -14.43 -11.42 -3.15
N LEU A 55 -15.25 -12.39 -2.75
CA LEU A 55 -16.45 -12.78 -3.50
C LEU A 55 -17.52 -11.67 -3.51
N TRP A 56 -17.65 -10.90 -2.43
CA TRP A 56 -18.55 -9.74 -2.39
C TRP A 56 -18.11 -8.66 -3.38
N ILE A 57 -16.80 -8.41 -3.50
CA ILE A 57 -16.22 -7.53 -4.55
C ILE A 57 -16.60 -8.07 -5.94
N LEU A 58 -16.43 -9.37 -6.20
CA LEU A 58 -16.79 -9.96 -7.50
C LEU A 58 -18.27 -9.78 -7.82
N LEU A 59 -19.14 -10.02 -6.84
CA LEU A 59 -20.58 -9.84 -7.00
C LEU A 59 -20.94 -8.39 -7.32
N SER A 60 -20.17 -7.42 -6.80
CA SER A 60 -20.43 -6.00 -7.03
C SER A 60 -20.26 -5.59 -8.49
N MET A 61 -19.57 -6.37 -9.33
CA MET A 61 -19.54 -6.15 -10.78
C MET A 61 -20.93 -6.03 -11.41
N SER A 62 -21.98 -6.64 -10.80
CA SER A 62 -23.33 -6.62 -11.34
C SER A 62 -24.06 -5.29 -11.14
N TRP A 63 -23.57 -4.41 -10.24
CA TRP A 63 -24.15 -3.10 -9.99
C TRP A 63 -23.14 -1.95 -10.01
N ALA A 64 -21.83 -2.26 -10.09
CA ALA A 64 -20.78 -1.25 -10.18
C ALA A 64 -20.90 -0.44 -11.49
N PRO A 65 -20.63 0.87 -11.47
CA PRO A 65 -20.62 1.71 -12.67
C PRO A 65 -19.54 1.28 -13.68
N ASP A 66 -18.51 0.57 -13.24
CA ASP A 66 -17.46 0.01 -14.08
C ASP A 66 -17.09 -1.41 -13.64
N GLY A 67 -17.48 -2.41 -14.41
CA GLY A 67 -17.20 -3.81 -14.13
C GLY A 67 -15.72 -4.18 -14.28
N GLU A 68 -14.95 -3.49 -15.11
CA GLU A 68 -13.50 -3.70 -15.26
C GLU A 68 -12.77 -3.38 -13.96
N ARG A 69 -13.07 -2.26 -13.33
CA ARG A 69 -12.48 -1.83 -12.05
C ARG A 69 -12.85 -2.78 -10.91
N ALA A 70 -14.11 -3.18 -10.82
CA ALA A 70 -14.55 -4.15 -9.83
C ALA A 70 -13.84 -5.51 -10.00
N PHE A 71 -13.62 -5.95 -11.24
CA PHE A 71 -12.86 -7.17 -11.52
C PHE A 71 -11.37 -7.04 -11.18
N GLN A 72 -10.77 -5.89 -11.43
CA GLN A 72 -9.38 -5.61 -11.03
C GLN A 72 -9.21 -5.62 -9.51
N GLN A 73 -10.15 -5.03 -8.77
CA GLN A 73 -10.12 -5.02 -7.30
C GLN A 73 -10.36 -6.43 -6.72
N PHE A 74 -11.25 -7.23 -7.33
CA PHE A 74 -11.40 -8.65 -6.99
C PHE A 74 -10.05 -9.40 -7.13
N ASN A 75 -9.34 -9.20 -8.23
CA ASN A 75 -8.05 -9.85 -8.48
C ASN A 75 -6.98 -9.40 -7.50
N GLU A 76 -6.96 -8.13 -7.12
CA GLU A 76 -6.05 -7.59 -6.12
C GLU A 76 -6.28 -8.23 -4.74
N VAL A 77 -7.52 -8.28 -4.25
CA VAL A 77 -7.81 -8.88 -2.94
C VAL A 77 -7.62 -10.40 -2.97
N SER A 78 -7.83 -11.06 -4.12
CA SER A 78 -7.48 -12.46 -4.34
C SER A 78 -5.97 -12.73 -4.15
N LEU A 79 -5.09 -11.82 -4.58
CA LEU A 79 -3.67 -11.88 -4.24
C LEU A 79 -3.46 -11.87 -2.73
N TYR A 80 -4.16 -11.00 -2.00
CA TYR A 80 -4.01 -10.91 -0.53
C TYR A 80 -4.53 -12.15 0.19
N VAL A 81 -5.59 -12.77 -0.32
CA VAL A 81 -6.03 -14.11 0.16
C VAL A 81 -4.91 -15.14 -0.04
N ALA A 82 -4.31 -15.18 -1.23
CA ALA A 82 -3.21 -16.11 -1.53
C ALA A 82 -2.01 -15.88 -0.59
N VAL A 83 -1.60 -14.63 -0.40
CA VAL A 83 -0.49 -14.28 0.50
C VAL A 83 -0.80 -14.68 1.94
N LEU A 84 -2.01 -14.44 2.43
CA LEU A 84 -2.43 -14.83 3.77
C LEU A 84 -2.37 -16.35 3.96
N VAL A 85 -2.92 -17.12 3.02
CA VAL A 85 -2.90 -18.61 3.04
C VAL A 85 -1.47 -19.13 2.99
N LEU A 86 -0.64 -18.62 2.07
CA LEU A 86 0.75 -19.01 1.91
C LEU A 86 1.57 -18.69 3.15
N ALA A 87 1.39 -17.51 3.74
CA ALA A 87 2.07 -17.09 4.96
C ALA A 87 1.69 -17.97 6.16
N ILE A 88 0.40 -18.31 6.33
CA ILE A 88 -0.05 -19.26 7.35
C ILE A 88 0.62 -20.63 7.16
N ALA A 89 0.70 -21.11 5.93
CA ALA A 89 1.34 -22.38 5.62
C ALA A 89 2.86 -22.34 5.90
N LEU A 90 3.55 -21.30 5.45
CA LEU A 90 4.99 -21.10 5.67
C LEU A 90 5.37 -21.01 7.16
N ALA A 91 4.57 -20.33 7.97
CA ALA A 91 4.79 -20.22 9.41
C ALA A 91 4.85 -21.57 10.14
N ARG A 92 4.36 -22.64 9.52
CA ARG A 92 4.27 -23.98 10.11
C ARG A 92 5.44 -24.89 9.72
N ILE A 93 6.17 -24.51 8.69
CA ILE A 93 7.29 -25.31 8.15
C ILE A 93 8.63 -24.58 8.25
N VAL A 94 8.62 -23.25 8.30
CA VAL A 94 9.83 -22.42 8.35
C VAL A 94 9.91 -21.72 9.72
N PRO A 95 11.08 -21.73 10.39
CA PRO A 95 11.28 -21.00 11.64
C PRO A 95 11.00 -19.50 11.49
N ALA A 96 10.26 -18.92 12.44
CA ALA A 96 9.87 -17.50 12.42
C ALA A 96 11.08 -16.55 12.27
N SER A 97 12.25 -16.91 12.81
CA SER A 97 13.47 -16.11 12.67
C SER A 97 13.96 -15.94 11.23
N TRP A 98 13.82 -16.97 10.39
CA TRP A 98 14.18 -16.87 8.97
C TRP A 98 13.18 -16.01 8.20
N LEU A 99 11.89 -16.16 8.50
CA LEU A 99 10.82 -15.40 7.87
C LEU A 99 10.93 -13.91 8.20
N VAL A 100 11.09 -13.57 9.47
CA VAL A 100 11.31 -12.19 9.92
C VAL A 100 12.58 -11.62 9.32
N GLY A 101 13.69 -12.40 9.32
CA GLY A 101 14.96 -12.00 8.74
C GLY A 101 14.85 -11.70 7.25
N GLY A 102 14.12 -12.53 6.49
CA GLY A 102 13.90 -12.35 5.06
C GLY A 102 13.11 -11.08 4.75
N ILE A 103 12.00 -10.84 5.45
CA ILE A 103 11.19 -9.64 5.25
C ILE A 103 11.97 -8.38 5.67
N ALA A 104 12.62 -8.41 6.84
CA ALA A 104 13.43 -7.28 7.31
C ALA A 104 14.56 -6.93 6.34
N LEU A 105 15.24 -7.94 5.78
CA LEU A 105 16.30 -7.75 4.79
C LEU A 105 15.77 -7.16 3.49
N ALA A 106 14.60 -7.62 3.02
CA ALA A 106 13.97 -7.08 1.81
C ALA A 106 13.63 -5.59 1.97
N ILE A 107 12.98 -5.21 3.08
CA ILE A 107 12.64 -3.80 3.35
C ILE A 107 13.91 -2.97 3.56
N ALA A 108 14.91 -3.48 4.29
CA ALA A 108 16.19 -2.80 4.47
C ALA A 108 16.92 -2.59 3.14
N GLY A 109 16.85 -3.56 2.22
CA GLY A 109 17.38 -3.41 0.86
C GLY A 109 16.70 -2.31 0.07
N ILE A 110 15.36 -2.22 0.14
CA ILE A 110 14.59 -1.12 -0.46
C ILE A 110 15.00 0.22 0.15
N ALA A 111 15.11 0.30 1.48
CA ALA A 111 15.54 1.51 2.17
C ALA A 111 16.96 1.94 1.74
N VAL A 112 17.92 1.01 1.63
CA VAL A 112 19.27 1.34 1.15
C VAL A 112 19.24 1.89 -0.28
N ILE A 113 18.48 1.24 -1.17
CA ILE A 113 18.36 1.70 -2.56
C ILE A 113 17.70 3.08 -2.63
N SER A 114 16.64 3.29 -1.87
CA SER A 114 15.96 4.57 -1.73
C SER A 114 16.91 5.67 -1.24
N PHE A 115 17.60 5.41 -0.15
CA PHE A 115 18.59 6.34 0.41
C PHE A 115 19.71 6.67 -0.58
N LEU A 116 20.29 5.65 -1.23
CA LEU A 116 21.33 5.85 -2.23
C LEU A 116 20.86 6.69 -3.42
N SER A 117 19.60 6.56 -3.83
CA SER A 117 19.03 7.38 -4.89
C SER A 117 19.00 8.88 -4.53
N ARG A 118 18.90 9.21 -3.26
CA ARG A 118 18.92 10.58 -2.76
C ARG A 118 20.33 11.13 -2.59
N VAL A 119 21.26 10.32 -2.08
CA VAL A 119 22.61 10.76 -1.74
C VAL A 119 23.63 10.57 -2.88
N LEU A 120 23.30 9.74 -3.89
CA LEU A 120 24.13 9.48 -5.08
C LEU A 120 23.30 9.62 -6.37
N PRO A 121 22.78 10.82 -6.67
CA PRO A 121 21.84 11.04 -7.78
C PRO A 121 22.45 10.74 -9.16
N SER A 122 23.75 10.93 -9.32
CA SER A 122 24.47 10.63 -10.57
C SER A 122 24.42 9.14 -10.96
N THR A 123 24.30 8.25 -9.98
CA THR A 123 24.19 6.79 -10.18
C THR A 123 22.75 6.35 -10.45
N PHE A 124 21.75 7.13 -9.99
CA PHE A 124 20.32 6.82 -10.07
C PHE A 124 19.59 7.86 -10.93
N SER A 125 20.02 8.04 -12.18
CA SER A 125 19.50 9.05 -13.12
C SER A 125 17.99 8.96 -13.38
N GLY A 126 17.38 7.79 -13.24
CA GLY A 126 15.93 7.59 -13.37
C GLY A 126 15.10 8.20 -12.23
N SER A 127 15.73 8.51 -11.08
CA SER A 127 15.03 9.11 -9.94
C SER A 127 14.71 10.61 -10.14
N THR A 128 15.39 11.27 -11.08
CA THR A 128 15.19 12.70 -11.41
C THR A 128 14.03 12.93 -12.37
N GLN A 129 13.73 11.98 -13.28
CA GLN A 129 12.64 12.12 -14.26
C GLN A 129 11.24 12.15 -13.63
N GLN A 130 11.02 11.43 -12.51
CA GLN A 130 9.75 11.49 -11.79
C GLN A 130 9.51 12.82 -11.07
N SER A 131 10.55 13.59 -10.79
CA SER A 131 10.45 14.89 -10.12
C SER A 131 10.05 16.03 -11.06
N GLU A 132 10.26 15.91 -12.39
CA GLU A 132 9.95 16.96 -13.35
C GLU A 132 8.44 17.11 -13.63
N ILE A 133 7.69 15.99 -13.56
CA ILE A 133 6.23 15.99 -13.80
C ILE A 133 5.46 16.63 -12.64
N LEU A 134 6.02 16.62 -11.41
CA LEU A 134 5.39 17.15 -10.20
C LEU A 134 6.39 18.06 -9.46
N SER A 135 6.85 19.14 -10.08
CA SER A 135 7.91 20.02 -9.58
C SER A 135 7.72 20.52 -8.13
N ALA A 136 6.48 20.67 -7.66
CA ALA A 136 6.18 21.05 -6.27
C ALA A 136 6.32 19.86 -5.29
N LEU A 137 6.32 18.60 -5.76
CA LEU A 137 6.38 17.36 -4.97
C LEU A 137 7.70 16.63 -5.12
N GLY A 138 8.54 17.01 -6.09
CA GLY A 138 9.84 16.38 -6.40
C GLY A 138 10.89 16.46 -5.28
N VAL A 139 10.61 17.23 -4.23
CA VAL A 139 11.45 17.32 -3.03
C VAL A 139 11.39 16.04 -2.17
N ARG A 140 10.28 15.32 -2.21
CA ARG A 140 10.04 14.14 -1.34
C ARG A 140 10.64 12.86 -1.92
N LEU A 141 11.33 12.10 -1.08
CA LEU A 141 11.89 10.81 -1.49
C LEU A 141 10.78 9.80 -1.80
N SER A 142 10.77 9.25 -3.01
CA SER A 142 9.74 8.29 -3.46
C SER A 142 10.31 7.08 -4.20
N PHE A 143 11.54 7.16 -4.72
CA PHE A 143 12.17 6.04 -5.43
C PHE A 143 12.49 4.88 -4.48
N PRO A 144 12.28 3.59 -4.86
CA PRO A 144 11.84 3.12 -6.20
C PRO A 144 10.32 2.99 -6.37
N LEU A 145 9.49 3.27 -5.35
CA LEU A 145 8.05 3.02 -5.37
C LEU A 145 7.25 4.04 -6.19
N GLY A 146 7.83 5.24 -6.43
CA GLY A 146 7.09 6.33 -7.08
C GLY A 146 6.11 7.08 -6.17
N TYR A 147 5.89 6.62 -4.94
CA TYR A 147 4.98 7.24 -3.98
C TYR A 147 5.63 7.39 -2.60
N TRP A 148 5.84 8.64 -2.17
CA TRP A 148 6.57 8.97 -0.95
C TRP A 148 5.94 8.45 0.34
N ASN A 149 4.60 8.54 0.51
CA ASN A 149 3.95 8.01 1.71
C ASN A 149 4.04 6.49 1.75
N GLY A 150 3.85 5.83 0.60
CA GLY A 150 4.01 4.39 0.48
C GLY A 150 5.40 3.94 0.89
N LEU A 151 6.45 4.57 0.34
CA LEU A 151 7.83 4.28 0.71
C LEU A 151 8.07 4.50 2.21
N GLY A 152 7.63 5.65 2.75
CA GLY A 152 7.78 5.93 4.18
C GLY A 152 7.11 4.89 5.07
N ILE A 153 5.91 4.44 4.70
CA ILE A 153 5.18 3.39 5.43
C ILE A 153 5.89 2.04 5.28
N GLU A 154 6.34 1.66 4.06
CA GLU A 154 7.06 0.41 3.84
C GLU A 154 8.30 0.31 4.72
N VAL A 155 9.15 1.35 4.73
CA VAL A 155 10.37 1.33 5.57
C VAL A 155 10.04 1.40 7.06
N ALA A 156 8.94 2.05 7.46
CA ALA A 156 8.47 2.07 8.84
C ALA A 156 8.11 0.67 9.37
N LEU A 157 7.56 -0.20 8.50
CA LEU A 157 7.24 -1.58 8.85
C LEU A 157 8.48 -2.44 9.18
N ALA A 158 9.69 -2.01 8.79
CA ALA A 158 10.92 -2.68 9.18
C ALA A 158 11.22 -2.56 10.68
N PHE A 159 10.81 -1.47 11.36
CA PHE A 159 11.15 -1.26 12.77
C PHE A 159 10.75 -2.44 13.67
N PRO A 160 9.46 -2.87 13.74
CA PRO A 160 9.10 -3.96 14.63
C PRO A 160 9.82 -5.28 14.30
N LEU A 161 10.14 -5.51 13.01
CA LEU A 161 10.88 -6.69 12.57
C LEU A 161 12.34 -6.63 13.02
N LEU A 162 13.04 -5.54 12.77
CA LEU A 162 14.45 -5.35 13.18
C LEU A 162 14.58 -5.34 14.71
N LEU A 163 13.68 -4.63 15.41
CA LEU A 163 13.65 -4.63 16.87
C LEU A 163 13.42 -6.03 17.44
N SER A 164 12.61 -6.85 16.77
CA SER A 164 12.37 -8.24 17.19
C SER A 164 13.62 -9.11 17.04
N ILE A 165 14.40 -8.93 15.95
CA ILE A 165 15.69 -9.60 15.75
C ILE A 165 16.70 -9.13 16.80
N MET A 166 16.77 -7.83 17.07
CA MET A 166 17.63 -7.26 18.11
C MET A 166 17.27 -7.79 19.50
N ALA A 167 16.00 -7.96 19.79
CA ALA A 167 15.51 -8.52 21.07
C ALA A 167 15.64 -10.04 21.16
N SER A 168 15.90 -10.73 20.04
CA SER A 168 16.10 -12.18 20.01
C SER A 168 17.45 -12.57 20.59
N ARG A 169 17.47 -13.60 21.44
CA ARG A 169 18.71 -14.11 22.03
C ARG A 169 19.39 -15.21 21.22
N ARG A 170 18.90 -15.51 20.01
CA ARG A 170 19.36 -16.65 19.21
C ARG A 170 20.75 -16.45 18.60
N SER A 171 21.05 -15.23 18.08
CA SER A 171 22.34 -14.89 17.48
C SER A 171 22.72 -13.46 17.80
N ARG A 172 23.92 -13.29 18.39
CA ARG A 172 24.46 -11.94 18.67
C ARG A 172 24.78 -11.19 17.39
N ILE A 173 25.32 -11.89 16.39
CA ILE A 173 25.67 -11.30 15.10
C ILE A 173 24.42 -10.83 14.37
N ALA A 174 23.42 -11.69 14.25
CA ALA A 174 22.16 -11.30 13.61
C ALA A 174 21.47 -10.13 14.33
N SER A 175 21.53 -10.11 15.67
CA SER A 175 20.99 -9.02 16.49
C SER A 175 21.71 -7.69 16.25
N ALA A 176 23.04 -7.72 16.09
CA ALA A 176 23.83 -6.53 15.77
C ALA A 176 23.64 -6.08 14.30
N LEU A 177 23.62 -7.03 13.36
CA LEU A 177 23.37 -6.74 11.95
C LEU A 177 21.99 -6.09 11.72
N ALA A 178 20.99 -6.45 12.52
CA ALA A 178 19.66 -5.84 12.47
C ALA A 178 19.67 -4.35 12.89
N ALA A 179 20.69 -3.89 13.60
CA ALA A 179 20.83 -2.48 13.97
C ALA A 179 21.44 -1.61 12.84
N LEU A 180 22.15 -2.21 11.88
CA LEU A 180 22.84 -1.49 10.81
C LEU A 180 21.90 -0.61 9.96
N PRO A 181 20.74 -1.08 9.49
CA PRO A 181 19.88 -0.29 8.61
C PRO A 181 19.03 0.78 9.33
N LEU A 182 19.00 0.79 10.67
CA LEU A 182 18.14 1.72 11.43
C LEU A 182 18.34 3.20 11.07
N PRO A 183 19.58 3.74 10.96
CA PRO A 183 19.74 5.13 10.58
C PRO A 183 19.38 5.41 9.13
N VAL A 184 19.53 4.45 8.21
CA VAL A 184 19.08 4.55 6.81
C VAL A 184 17.57 4.65 6.76
N ILE A 185 16.86 3.74 7.44
CA ILE A 185 15.39 3.73 7.51
C ILE A 185 14.86 5.05 8.08
N ALA A 186 15.49 5.56 9.14
CA ALA A 186 15.10 6.83 9.73
C ALA A 186 15.38 8.02 8.80
N ALA A 187 16.48 7.99 8.05
CA ALA A 187 16.82 8.98 7.02
C ALA A 187 15.75 8.99 5.91
N ASP A 188 15.38 7.83 5.40
CA ASP A 188 14.32 7.69 4.38
C ASP A 188 12.98 8.22 4.89
N MET A 189 12.56 7.83 6.09
CA MET A 189 11.33 8.36 6.69
C MET A 189 11.34 9.87 6.77
N TYR A 190 12.45 10.49 7.17
CA TYR A 190 12.58 11.92 7.22
C TYR A 190 12.48 12.54 5.82
N LEU A 191 13.20 12.00 4.83
CA LEU A 191 13.26 12.50 3.45
C LEU A 191 11.94 12.25 2.68
N THR A 192 11.16 11.24 3.02
CA THR A 192 9.80 11.08 2.48
C THR A 192 8.85 12.16 2.99
N SER A 193 9.19 12.84 4.09
CA SER A 193 8.34 13.85 4.72
C SER A 193 6.93 13.32 5.07
N SER A 194 6.80 12.00 5.33
CA SER A 194 5.51 11.36 5.56
C SER A 194 5.15 11.29 7.05
N ARG A 195 4.27 12.19 7.50
CA ARG A 195 3.72 12.14 8.86
C ARG A 195 3.04 10.81 9.17
N GLY A 196 2.34 10.26 8.16
CA GLY A 196 1.71 8.95 8.24
C GLY A 196 2.72 7.84 8.54
N ALA A 197 3.90 7.86 7.88
CA ALA A 197 4.95 6.87 8.13
C ALA A 197 5.42 6.91 9.60
N PHE A 198 5.63 8.11 10.17
CA PHE A 198 5.98 8.24 11.60
C PHE A 198 4.87 7.73 12.52
N ALA A 199 3.61 7.98 12.19
CA ALA A 199 2.48 7.46 12.96
C ALA A 199 2.40 5.93 12.90
N ALA A 200 2.57 5.34 11.70
CA ALA A 200 2.61 3.88 11.52
C ALA A 200 3.77 3.24 12.28
N ALA A 201 4.98 3.83 12.20
CA ALA A 201 6.15 3.38 12.97
C ALA A 201 5.88 3.44 14.48
N GLY A 202 5.32 4.55 14.97
CA GLY A 202 4.96 4.72 16.38
C GLY A 202 4.00 3.64 16.86
N VAL A 203 2.91 3.41 16.12
CA VAL A 203 1.92 2.37 16.46
C VAL A 203 2.56 0.98 16.42
N ALA A 204 3.36 0.66 15.39
CA ALA A 204 4.06 -0.62 15.28
C ALA A 204 5.07 -0.85 16.41
N ILE A 205 5.85 0.17 16.79
CA ILE A 205 6.80 0.09 17.90
C ILE A 205 6.06 -0.12 19.23
N VAL A 206 5.00 0.65 19.48
CA VAL A 206 4.17 0.48 20.69
C VAL A 206 3.57 -0.92 20.74
N ALA A 207 3.00 -1.41 19.64
CA ALA A 207 2.47 -2.76 19.57
C ALA A 207 3.57 -3.80 19.86
N PHE A 208 4.77 -3.63 19.30
CA PHE A 208 5.90 -4.51 19.59
C PHE A 208 6.28 -4.50 21.07
N LEU A 209 6.40 -3.33 21.71
CA LEU A 209 6.72 -3.20 23.12
C LEU A 209 5.65 -3.86 24.03
N VAL A 210 4.39 -3.78 23.65
CA VAL A 210 3.28 -4.42 24.39
C VAL A 210 3.34 -5.95 24.24
N LEU A 211 3.61 -6.44 23.04
CA LEU A 211 3.59 -7.87 22.68
C LEU A 211 4.88 -8.60 23.07
N ALA A 212 6.01 -7.89 23.19
CA ALA A 212 7.30 -8.48 23.53
C ALA A 212 7.34 -9.05 24.94
N ALA A 213 7.76 -10.30 25.07
CA ALA A 213 7.88 -10.96 26.38
C ALA A 213 8.97 -10.33 27.25
N ASN A 214 10.10 -9.95 26.65
CA ASN A 214 11.18 -9.22 27.33
C ASN A 214 11.12 -7.74 26.96
N ARG A 215 10.31 -7.01 27.71
CA ARG A 215 10.08 -5.57 27.50
C ARG A 215 11.33 -4.72 27.65
N TRP A 216 12.26 -5.09 28.53
CA TRP A 216 13.50 -4.33 28.74
C TRP A 216 14.42 -4.42 27.54
N THR A 217 14.60 -5.60 26.96
CA THR A 217 15.40 -5.76 25.75
C THR A 217 14.71 -5.06 24.55
N ALA A 218 13.38 -5.16 24.45
CA ALA A 218 12.62 -4.48 23.43
C ALA A 218 12.73 -2.95 23.55
N LEU A 219 12.63 -2.41 24.77
CA LEU A 219 12.82 -0.99 25.07
C LEU A 219 14.25 -0.53 24.73
N SER A 220 15.27 -1.29 25.13
CA SER A 220 16.67 -0.98 24.82
C SER A 220 16.92 -0.95 23.31
N ALA A 221 16.33 -1.90 22.54
CA ALA A 221 16.40 -1.90 21.09
C ALA A 221 15.69 -0.67 20.48
N THR A 222 14.54 -0.29 21.03
CA THR A 222 13.81 0.92 20.62
C THR A 222 14.60 2.20 20.90
N VAL A 223 15.27 2.29 22.05
CA VAL A 223 16.15 3.42 22.40
C VAL A 223 17.32 3.49 21.41
N ALA A 224 17.96 2.36 21.09
CA ALA A 224 19.03 2.31 20.09
C ALA A 224 18.54 2.80 18.71
N ALA A 225 17.33 2.37 18.29
CA ALA A 225 16.73 2.85 17.05
C ALA A 225 16.42 4.34 17.09
N ALA A 226 15.93 4.88 18.22
CA ALA A 226 15.68 6.30 18.39
C ALA A 226 16.97 7.13 18.31
N ILE A 227 18.07 6.66 18.94
CA ILE A 227 19.40 7.31 18.86
C ILE A 227 19.89 7.32 17.40
N ALA A 228 19.78 6.18 16.70
CA ALA A 228 20.13 6.09 15.28
C ALA A 228 19.34 7.08 14.41
N GLY A 229 18.03 7.18 14.68
CA GLY A 229 17.14 8.09 13.98
C GLY A 229 17.45 9.55 14.23
N VAL A 230 17.65 9.94 15.50
CA VAL A 230 18.04 11.32 15.87
C VAL A 230 19.36 11.70 15.21
N ALA A 231 20.36 10.81 15.24
CA ALA A 231 21.65 11.05 14.60
C ALA A 231 21.52 11.27 13.10
N ALA A 232 20.73 10.42 12.40
CA ALA A 232 20.49 10.55 10.96
C ALA A 232 19.78 11.86 10.62
N VAL A 233 18.72 12.22 11.34
CA VAL A 233 17.98 13.50 11.12
C VAL A 233 18.86 14.69 11.42
N TYR A 234 19.64 14.67 12.50
CA TYR A 234 20.55 15.75 12.88
C TYR A 234 21.58 16.05 11.77
N VAL A 235 22.07 15.01 11.10
CA VAL A 235 23.02 15.15 10.00
C VAL A 235 22.34 15.66 8.73
N ILE A 236 21.13 15.20 8.41
CA ILE A 236 20.43 15.57 7.16
C ILE A 236 19.83 16.99 7.24
N ARG A 237 19.26 17.36 8.39
CA ARG A 237 18.49 18.59 8.58
C ARG A 237 19.20 19.88 8.07
N PRO A 238 20.49 20.14 8.32
CA PRO A 238 21.17 21.36 7.87
C PRO A 238 21.61 21.30 6.39
N ARG A 239 21.40 20.20 5.69
CA ARG A 239 21.86 20.00 4.31
C ARG A 239 20.77 20.36 3.30
N HIS A 240 20.69 21.67 3.02
CA HIS A 240 19.61 22.26 2.22
C HIS A 240 19.45 21.63 0.84
N ALA A 241 20.53 21.29 0.13
CA ALA A 241 20.43 20.66 -1.18
C ALA A 241 19.69 19.31 -1.14
N LEU A 242 19.90 18.52 -0.08
CA LEU A 242 19.22 17.21 0.09
C LEU A 242 17.75 17.37 0.49
N VAL A 243 17.42 18.32 1.36
CA VAL A 243 16.04 18.53 1.84
C VAL A 243 15.18 19.35 0.88
N SER A 244 15.79 20.13 -0.04
CA SER A 244 15.09 20.90 -1.06
C SER A 244 15.00 20.23 -2.42
N GLY A 245 15.56 19.02 -2.56
CA GLY A 245 15.55 18.28 -3.82
C GLY A 245 16.56 18.78 -4.89
N GLN A 246 17.46 19.70 -4.55
CA GLN A 246 18.51 20.24 -5.43
C GLN A 246 19.72 19.30 -5.53
N MET A 247 19.47 18.03 -5.85
CA MET A 247 20.47 16.98 -5.78
C MET A 247 21.45 16.97 -6.96
N ALA A 248 21.01 17.39 -8.14
CA ALA A 248 21.83 17.43 -9.36
C ALA A 248 22.77 18.67 -9.40
N THR A 249 23.35 19.02 -8.25
CA THR A 249 24.28 20.13 -8.11
C THR A 249 25.55 19.66 -7.42
N PRO A 250 26.73 20.29 -7.65
CA PRO A 250 27.96 19.94 -6.95
C PRO A 250 27.81 19.98 -5.42
N LEU A 251 26.99 20.91 -4.90
CA LEU A 251 26.68 21.02 -3.48
C LEU A 251 25.85 19.82 -3.01
N GLY A 252 24.87 19.39 -3.81
CA GLY A 252 24.04 18.21 -3.54
C GLY A 252 24.88 16.94 -3.46
N ASP A 253 25.76 16.72 -4.42
CA ASP A 253 26.69 15.58 -4.44
C ASP A 253 27.60 15.58 -3.20
N HIS A 254 28.21 16.71 -2.87
CA HIS A 254 29.07 16.80 -1.68
C HIS A 254 28.29 16.52 -0.39
N GLN A 255 27.11 17.13 -0.22
CA GLN A 255 26.26 16.89 0.94
C GLN A 255 25.80 15.42 1.01
N GLY A 256 25.50 14.82 -0.14
CA GLY A 256 25.10 13.42 -0.25
C GLY A 256 26.18 12.46 0.23
N HIS A 257 27.42 12.63 -0.22
CA HIS A 257 28.56 11.81 0.21
C HIS A 257 28.81 11.92 1.73
N VAL A 258 28.75 13.14 2.28
CA VAL A 258 28.91 13.34 3.74
C VAL A 258 27.81 12.62 4.51
N VAL A 259 26.55 12.76 4.09
CA VAL A 259 25.42 12.09 4.75
C VAL A 259 25.52 10.58 4.63
N ALA A 260 25.87 10.04 3.44
CA ALA A 260 26.05 8.60 3.24
C ALA A 260 27.11 8.02 4.19
N LEU A 261 28.26 8.69 4.31
CA LEU A 261 29.33 8.27 5.20
C LEU A 261 28.89 8.30 6.68
N VAL A 262 28.29 9.41 7.13
CA VAL A 262 27.90 9.56 8.54
C VAL A 262 26.77 8.58 8.90
N VAL A 263 25.79 8.36 8.04
CA VAL A 263 24.72 7.39 8.26
C VAL A 263 25.26 5.96 8.33
N LEU A 264 26.21 5.60 7.44
CA LEU A 264 26.87 4.31 7.47
C LEU A 264 27.68 4.11 8.79
N VAL A 265 28.50 5.09 9.14
CA VAL A 265 29.29 5.06 10.40
C VAL A 265 28.36 4.95 11.62
N THR A 266 27.25 5.71 11.63
CA THR A 266 26.25 5.63 12.70
C THR A 266 25.67 4.22 12.79
N GLY A 267 25.32 3.57 11.68
CA GLY A 267 24.84 2.18 11.66
C GLY A 267 25.86 1.21 12.28
N VAL A 268 27.13 1.31 11.88
CA VAL A 268 28.21 0.49 12.42
C VAL A 268 28.41 0.74 13.93
N VAL A 269 28.43 2.00 14.36
CA VAL A 269 28.58 2.35 15.78
C VAL A 269 27.41 1.80 16.61
N ILE A 270 26.17 1.94 16.16
CA ILE A 270 24.99 1.39 16.85
C ILE A 270 25.05 -0.14 16.90
N ALA A 271 25.47 -0.80 15.82
CA ALA A 271 25.60 -2.26 15.80
C ALA A 271 26.66 -2.77 16.79
N LEU A 272 27.82 -2.12 16.84
CA LEU A 272 28.89 -2.45 17.78
C LEU A 272 28.49 -2.14 19.24
N ALA A 273 27.86 -0.97 19.48
CA ALA A 273 27.31 -0.62 20.79
C ALA A 273 26.25 -1.64 21.25
N TRP A 274 25.40 -2.11 20.34
CA TRP A 274 24.40 -3.14 20.64
C TRP A 274 25.05 -4.48 21.03
N LEU A 275 26.13 -4.90 20.36
CA LEU A 275 26.92 -6.08 20.75
C LEU A 275 27.42 -5.96 22.19
N GLY A 276 28.01 -4.81 22.54
CA GLY A 276 28.49 -4.54 23.91
C GLY A 276 27.37 -4.50 24.94
N ALA A 277 26.26 -3.80 24.62
CA ALA A 277 25.08 -3.68 25.49
C ALA A 277 24.40 -5.05 25.72
N ALA A 278 24.31 -5.88 24.69
CA ALA A 278 23.75 -7.22 24.82
C ALA A 278 24.58 -8.12 25.76
N GLU A 279 25.90 -7.95 25.78
CA GLU A 279 26.77 -8.67 26.74
C GLU A 279 26.59 -8.12 28.16
N LEU A 280 26.58 -6.81 28.32
CA LEU A 280 26.38 -6.16 29.62
C LEU A 280 25.01 -6.52 30.22
N GLY A 281 23.93 -6.48 29.41
CA GLY A 281 22.59 -6.82 29.84
C GLY A 281 22.37 -8.26 30.28
N ARG A 282 23.29 -9.18 29.93
CA ARG A 282 23.29 -10.54 30.47
C ARG A 282 23.84 -10.63 31.90
N ARG A 283 24.68 -9.69 32.26
CA ARG A 283 25.35 -9.64 33.57
C ARG A 283 24.57 -8.80 34.59
N LEU A 284 23.68 -7.92 34.09
CA LEU A 284 22.88 -7.07 34.97
C LEU A 284 21.58 -7.78 35.38
N PRO A 285 21.12 -7.61 36.62
CA PRO A 285 19.83 -8.12 37.04
C PRO A 285 18.71 -7.41 36.30
N THR A 286 17.66 -8.14 35.98
CA THR A 286 16.46 -7.53 35.35
C THR A 286 15.84 -6.53 36.34
N PRO A 287 15.54 -5.29 35.90
CA PRO A 287 14.88 -4.32 36.77
C PRO A 287 13.56 -4.86 37.33
N PRO A 288 13.18 -4.49 38.55
CA PRO A 288 11.90 -4.89 39.14
C PRO A 288 10.71 -4.49 38.27
N SER A 289 9.65 -5.28 38.30
CA SER A 289 8.42 -5.00 37.53
C SER A 289 7.82 -3.62 37.86
N LEU A 290 7.96 -3.14 39.08
CA LEU A 290 7.56 -1.83 39.51
C LEU A 290 8.20 -0.70 38.69
N VAL A 291 9.49 -0.82 38.39
CA VAL A 291 10.20 0.15 37.54
C VAL A 291 9.61 0.16 36.13
N GLY A 292 9.27 -1.03 35.60
CA GLY A 292 8.60 -1.14 34.28
C GLY A 292 7.25 -0.45 34.24
N TRP A 293 6.44 -0.66 35.27
CA TRP A 293 5.13 0.00 35.37
C TRP A 293 5.26 1.51 35.57
N ALA A 294 6.21 1.96 36.39
CA ALA A 294 6.49 3.39 36.58
C ALA A 294 6.94 4.04 35.27
N THR A 295 7.85 3.41 34.52
CA THR A 295 8.28 3.92 33.20
C THR A 295 7.11 3.99 32.22
N ALA A 296 6.28 2.96 32.15
CA ALA A 296 5.10 2.95 31.30
C ALA A 296 4.12 4.07 31.68
N ALA A 297 3.86 4.26 32.98
CA ALA A 297 3.00 5.34 33.48
C ALA A 297 3.55 6.72 33.11
N VAL A 298 4.84 6.95 33.30
CA VAL A 298 5.51 8.22 32.91
C VAL A 298 5.37 8.46 31.40
N LEU A 299 5.60 7.45 30.57
CA LEU A 299 5.44 7.58 29.13
C LEU A 299 3.98 7.88 28.72
N VAL A 300 3.01 7.23 29.34
CA VAL A 300 1.59 7.50 29.09
C VAL A 300 1.25 8.93 29.51
N VAL A 301 1.65 9.36 30.70
CA VAL A 301 1.41 10.73 31.20
C VAL A 301 2.08 11.76 30.27
N ALA A 302 3.34 11.53 29.87
CA ALA A 302 4.05 12.42 28.97
C ALA A 302 3.36 12.49 27.59
N THR A 303 2.86 11.35 27.07
CA THR A 303 2.12 11.30 25.80
C THR A 303 0.79 12.07 25.92
N VAL A 304 0.02 11.83 26.97
CA VAL A 304 -1.25 12.53 27.21
C VAL A 304 -1.01 14.03 27.40
N ALA A 305 0.00 14.42 28.19
CA ALA A 305 0.37 15.82 28.36
C ALA A 305 0.79 16.48 27.03
N GLY A 306 1.57 15.77 26.21
CA GLY A 306 1.94 16.21 24.87
C GLY A 306 0.74 16.39 23.95
N ILE A 307 -0.22 15.46 23.95
CA ILE A 307 -1.47 15.57 23.19
C ILE A 307 -2.27 16.79 23.64
N VAL A 308 -2.47 16.96 24.94
CA VAL A 308 -3.22 18.10 25.50
C VAL A 308 -2.52 19.42 25.17
N ALA A 309 -1.21 19.50 25.37
CA ALA A 309 -0.40 20.68 25.06
C ALA A 309 -0.38 21.02 23.54
N SER A 310 -0.66 20.04 22.69
CA SER A 310 -0.70 20.24 21.24
C SER A 310 -1.99 20.92 20.75
N HIS A 311 -2.91 21.32 21.62
CA HIS A 311 -4.20 21.92 21.27
C HIS A 311 -4.99 21.07 20.23
N PRO A 312 -5.42 19.84 20.59
CA PRO A 312 -5.95 18.85 19.64
C PRO A 312 -7.18 19.34 18.85
N VAL A 313 -8.04 20.16 19.46
CA VAL A 313 -9.22 20.74 18.79
C VAL A 313 -8.79 21.67 17.65
N ARG A 314 -7.85 22.58 17.93
CA ARG A 314 -7.32 23.49 16.90
C ARG A 314 -6.63 22.71 15.77
N ARG A 315 -5.81 21.73 16.11
CA ARG A 315 -5.14 20.88 15.11
C ARG A 315 -6.14 20.07 14.27
N PHE A 316 -7.27 19.68 14.87
CA PHE A 316 -8.31 18.98 14.14
C PHE A 316 -9.04 19.93 13.15
N GLU A 317 -9.27 21.19 13.53
CA GLU A 317 -9.80 22.19 12.57
C GLU A 317 -8.79 22.47 11.43
N GLU A 318 -7.50 22.59 11.74
CA GLU A 318 -6.44 22.73 10.76
C GLU A 318 -6.35 21.49 9.83
N PHE A 319 -6.62 20.29 10.37
CA PHE A 319 -6.68 19.05 9.58
C PHE A 319 -7.83 19.06 8.58
N LYS A 320 -8.98 19.62 8.95
CA LYS A 320 -10.15 19.72 8.06
C LYS A 320 -9.99 20.78 6.98
N ALA A 321 -9.16 21.79 7.21
CA ALA A 321 -8.98 22.88 6.24
C ALA A 321 -8.29 22.38 4.97
N PRO A 322 -8.66 22.92 3.78
CA PRO A 322 -7.92 22.68 2.55
C PRO A 322 -6.45 23.05 2.71
N SER A 323 -5.53 22.27 2.18
CA SER A 323 -4.11 22.56 2.30
C SER A 323 -3.70 23.68 1.34
N HIS A 324 -3.09 24.73 1.86
CA HIS A 324 -2.35 25.71 1.08
C HIS A 324 -0.87 25.37 1.18
N LEU A 325 -0.30 24.81 0.11
CA LEU A 325 1.13 24.55 0.02
C LEU A 325 1.85 25.86 -0.34
N THR A 326 2.53 26.46 0.62
CA THR A 326 3.46 27.56 0.38
C THR A 326 4.87 27.01 0.30
N GLY A 327 5.63 27.36 -0.76
CA GLY A 327 7.01 26.96 -0.90
C GLY A 327 7.87 27.54 0.24
N SER A 328 8.69 26.72 0.88
CA SER A 328 9.63 27.14 1.93
C SER A 328 11.00 26.53 1.72
N ALA A 329 12.01 27.18 2.29
CA ALA A 329 13.42 26.77 2.22
C ALA A 329 13.69 25.39 2.89
N ASN A 330 12.83 24.93 3.79
CA ASN A 330 12.87 23.59 4.39
C ASN A 330 11.47 22.95 4.35
N PHE A 331 11.10 22.49 3.17
CA PHE A 331 9.80 21.84 2.94
C PHE A 331 9.58 20.61 3.84
N VAL A 332 10.62 19.80 4.07
CA VAL A 332 10.52 18.55 4.85
C VAL A 332 10.07 18.85 6.28
N GLU A 333 10.74 19.77 6.95
CA GLU A 333 10.42 20.12 8.34
C GLU A 333 9.05 20.81 8.45
N GLN A 334 8.78 21.77 7.56
CA GLN A 334 7.50 22.48 7.53
C GLN A 334 6.33 21.52 7.32
N HIS A 335 6.47 20.57 6.40
CA HIS A 335 5.44 19.59 6.13
C HIS A 335 5.24 18.63 7.31
N LEU A 336 6.32 18.14 7.93
CA LEU A 336 6.24 17.24 9.09
C LEU A 336 5.56 17.90 10.31
N LEU A 337 5.76 19.20 10.51
CA LEU A 337 5.16 19.96 11.62
C LEU A 337 3.75 20.49 11.32
N SER A 338 3.29 20.45 10.07
CA SER A 338 1.96 20.90 9.65
C SER A 338 0.86 19.99 10.21
N SER A 339 -0.26 20.57 10.62
CA SER A 339 -1.48 19.84 11.02
C SER A 339 -2.45 19.58 9.87
N SER A 340 -2.17 20.07 8.65
CA SER A 340 -3.06 19.92 7.48
C SER A 340 -3.34 18.45 7.15
N GLY A 341 -4.60 18.11 6.88
CA GLY A 341 -5.03 16.79 6.40
C GLY A 341 -4.67 16.50 4.94
N SER A 342 -4.15 17.50 4.20
CA SER A 342 -3.84 17.37 2.78
C SER A 342 -5.02 16.85 1.94
N GLY A 343 -6.23 17.31 2.24
CA GLY A 343 -7.46 16.91 1.55
C GLY A 343 -8.12 15.62 2.08
N ARG A 344 -7.49 14.89 3.02
CA ARG A 344 -8.04 13.61 3.51
C ARG A 344 -9.42 13.74 4.15
N TRP A 345 -9.67 14.84 4.88
CA TRP A 345 -11.00 15.07 5.45
C TRP A 345 -12.09 15.13 4.39
N GLN A 346 -11.85 15.84 3.30
CA GLN A 346 -12.77 15.95 2.18
C GLN A 346 -13.00 14.58 1.52
N LEU A 347 -11.90 13.83 1.25
CA LEU A 347 -11.99 12.47 0.72
C LEU A 347 -12.80 11.55 1.62
N TRP A 348 -12.59 11.58 2.93
CA TRP A 348 -13.32 10.77 3.90
C TRP A 348 -14.80 11.17 4.01
N SER A 349 -15.08 12.47 3.95
CA SER A 349 -16.45 12.97 3.98
C SER A 349 -17.26 12.48 2.77
N GLU A 350 -16.63 12.47 1.59
CA GLU A 350 -17.27 11.98 0.38
C GLU A 350 -17.42 10.45 0.38
N ALA A 351 -16.50 9.68 0.91
CA ALA A 351 -16.69 8.24 1.10
C ALA A 351 -17.89 7.92 2.02
N VAL A 352 -18.10 8.73 3.07
CA VAL A 352 -19.28 8.61 3.94
C VAL A 352 -20.55 9.07 3.22
N SER A 353 -20.48 10.07 2.35
CA SER A 353 -21.62 10.52 1.53
C SER A 353 -22.02 9.44 0.54
N GLN A 354 -21.07 8.80 -0.15
CA GLN A 354 -21.29 7.64 -1.02
C GLN A 354 -21.98 6.49 -0.27
N PHE A 355 -21.49 6.15 0.94
CA PHE A 355 -22.15 5.16 1.80
C PHE A 355 -23.60 5.52 2.12
N ARG A 356 -23.89 6.80 2.43
CA ARG A 356 -25.27 7.23 2.75
C ARG A 356 -26.22 7.08 1.56
N ALA A 357 -25.72 7.22 0.34
CA ALA A 357 -26.50 6.99 -0.88
C ALA A 357 -26.81 5.49 -1.07
N HIS A 358 -25.85 4.61 -0.77
CA HIS A 358 -25.97 3.17 -1.00
C HIS A 358 -25.55 2.35 0.25
N PRO A 359 -26.33 2.37 1.37
CA PRO A 359 -25.84 1.90 2.67
C PRO A 359 -25.62 0.39 2.78
N LEU A 360 -26.34 -0.44 2.04
CA LEU A 360 -26.24 -1.89 2.15
C LEU A 360 -25.08 -2.49 1.35
N ASN A 361 -25.08 -2.27 0.05
CA ASN A 361 -24.19 -2.90 -0.93
C ASN A 361 -23.15 -1.95 -1.51
N GLY A 362 -23.21 -0.64 -1.18
CA GLY A 362 -22.37 0.37 -1.78
C GLY A 362 -22.71 0.62 -3.25
N GLU A 363 -21.92 1.44 -3.90
CA GLU A 363 -22.07 1.78 -5.32
C GLU A 363 -21.36 0.77 -6.24
N GLY A 364 -20.56 -0.13 -5.68
CA GLY A 364 -19.76 -1.12 -6.38
C GLY A 364 -18.25 -0.85 -6.22
N ALA A 365 -17.47 -1.92 -6.30
CA ALA A 365 -16.03 -1.85 -6.15
C ALA A 365 -15.39 -0.98 -7.26
N GLY A 366 -14.42 -0.13 -6.89
CA GLY A 366 -13.74 0.78 -7.81
C GLY A 366 -14.57 1.96 -8.27
N SER A 367 -15.64 2.32 -7.54
CA SER A 367 -16.54 3.45 -7.89
C SER A 367 -16.16 4.77 -7.20
N TYR A 368 -15.26 4.75 -6.23
CA TYR A 368 -14.98 5.92 -5.39
C TYR A 368 -14.53 7.15 -6.20
N ASP A 369 -13.67 7.00 -7.21
CA ASP A 369 -13.20 8.13 -8.00
C ASP A 369 -14.31 8.76 -8.85
N PHE A 370 -15.25 7.96 -9.37
CA PHE A 370 -16.43 8.50 -10.07
C PHE A 370 -17.28 9.34 -9.13
N TRP A 371 -17.55 8.84 -7.91
CA TRP A 371 -18.23 9.60 -6.87
C TRP A 371 -17.47 10.88 -6.53
N TRP A 372 -16.15 10.76 -6.30
CA TRP A 372 -15.29 11.89 -5.96
C TRP A 372 -15.31 12.99 -7.04
N LEU A 373 -15.15 12.63 -8.31
CA LEU A 373 -15.12 13.58 -9.42
C LEU A 373 -16.42 14.37 -9.52
N GLN A 374 -17.57 13.72 -9.29
CA GLN A 374 -18.88 14.36 -9.31
C GLN A 374 -19.14 15.31 -8.14
N HIS A 375 -18.59 15.01 -6.95
CA HIS A 375 -18.97 15.68 -5.71
C HIS A 375 -17.81 16.43 -5.02
N ARG A 376 -16.58 16.38 -5.55
CA ARG A 376 -15.40 16.95 -4.92
C ARG A 376 -15.54 18.44 -4.60
N PRO A 377 -15.37 18.84 -3.32
CA PRO A 377 -15.46 20.24 -2.92
C PRO A 377 -14.17 21.03 -3.16
N ILE A 378 -13.09 20.35 -3.57
CA ILE A 378 -11.75 20.91 -3.82
C ILE A 378 -11.19 20.37 -5.14
N PRO A 379 -10.38 21.13 -5.88
CA PRO A 379 -9.80 20.71 -7.16
C PRO A 379 -8.61 19.75 -6.92
N LEU A 380 -8.87 18.62 -6.25
CA LEU A 380 -7.91 17.56 -5.99
C LEU A 380 -8.32 16.32 -6.79
N PHE A 381 -7.43 15.80 -7.62
CA PHE A 381 -7.60 14.48 -8.22
C PHE A 381 -7.25 13.40 -7.20
N SER A 382 -8.12 12.43 -6.99
CA SER A 382 -7.85 11.24 -6.19
C SER A 382 -8.69 10.08 -6.67
N GLN A 383 -8.03 8.95 -6.90
CA GLN A 383 -8.71 7.70 -7.29
C GLN A 383 -9.27 6.95 -6.08
N TYR A 384 -8.74 7.21 -4.88
CA TYR A 384 -9.05 6.45 -3.66
C TYR A 384 -9.41 7.37 -2.50
N ALA A 385 -10.21 6.85 -1.57
CA ALA A 385 -10.61 7.56 -0.36
C ALA A 385 -9.46 7.82 0.64
N HIS A 386 -8.25 7.32 0.40
CA HIS A 386 -7.14 7.34 1.37
C HIS A 386 -7.50 6.74 2.73
N SER A 387 -8.39 5.77 2.73
CA SER A 387 -8.74 4.94 3.88
C SER A 387 -9.41 3.66 3.40
N LEU A 388 -8.74 2.51 3.57
CA LEU A 388 -9.29 1.19 3.24
C LEU A 388 -10.70 0.99 3.81
N TYR A 389 -10.93 1.44 5.04
CA TYR A 389 -12.19 1.20 5.75
C TYR A 389 -13.33 2.07 5.22
N LEU A 390 -13.06 3.33 4.94
CA LEU A 390 -14.05 4.24 4.40
C LEU A 390 -14.32 3.99 2.92
N GLU A 391 -13.30 3.57 2.17
CA GLU A 391 -13.43 3.14 0.77
C GLU A 391 -14.30 1.89 0.69
N ALA A 392 -14.00 0.84 1.48
CA ALA A 392 -14.84 -0.35 1.56
C ALA A 392 -16.28 -0.03 2.01
N LEU A 393 -16.46 0.97 2.88
CA LEU A 393 -17.79 1.41 3.32
C LEU A 393 -18.57 2.09 2.19
N GLY A 394 -17.95 2.99 1.44
CA GLY A 394 -18.59 3.70 0.32
C GLY A 394 -18.88 2.79 -0.86
N GLU A 395 -17.89 2.02 -1.29
CA GLU A 395 -17.97 1.17 -2.48
C GLU A 395 -18.79 -0.12 -2.27
N LEU A 396 -18.69 -0.74 -1.10
CA LEU A 396 -19.24 -2.08 -0.82
C LEU A 396 -20.29 -2.09 0.28
N GLY A 397 -20.64 -0.92 0.81
CA GLY A 397 -21.63 -0.75 1.83
C GLY A 397 -21.25 -1.38 3.18
N ILE A 398 -22.25 -1.47 4.08
CA ILE A 398 -22.04 -2.05 5.40
C ILE A 398 -21.69 -3.54 5.33
N VAL A 399 -22.20 -4.29 4.32
CA VAL A 399 -21.89 -5.71 4.14
C VAL A 399 -20.41 -5.89 3.83
N GLY A 400 -19.85 -5.13 2.90
CA GLY A 400 -18.42 -5.18 2.56
C GLY A 400 -17.54 -4.81 3.76
N LEU A 401 -17.88 -3.72 4.46
CA LEU A 401 -17.13 -3.30 5.65
C LEU A 401 -17.16 -4.36 6.76
N LEU A 402 -18.30 -5.00 7.03
CA LEU A 402 -18.40 -6.03 8.06
C LEU A 402 -17.60 -7.29 7.70
N LEU A 403 -17.60 -7.72 6.44
CA LEU A 403 -16.79 -8.86 5.99
C LEU A 403 -15.29 -8.56 6.12
N LEU A 404 -14.85 -7.37 5.68
CA LEU A 404 -13.46 -6.92 5.84
C LEU A 404 -13.07 -6.83 7.31
N ALA A 405 -13.88 -6.17 8.12
CA ALA A 405 -13.62 -6.00 9.55
C ALA A 405 -13.57 -7.36 10.27
N ALA A 406 -14.48 -8.28 9.98
CA ALA A 406 -14.47 -9.63 10.55
C ALA A 406 -13.18 -10.38 10.18
N ALA A 407 -12.76 -10.34 8.91
CA ALA A 407 -11.52 -10.97 8.46
C ALA A 407 -10.30 -10.41 9.20
N LEU A 408 -10.17 -9.08 9.29
CA LEU A 408 -9.04 -8.42 9.93
C LEU A 408 -9.04 -8.62 11.45
N LEU A 409 -10.18 -8.46 12.12
CA LEU A 409 -10.28 -8.64 13.58
C LEU A 409 -9.95 -10.08 13.99
N VAL A 410 -10.46 -11.08 13.27
CA VAL A 410 -10.15 -12.50 13.53
C VAL A 410 -8.67 -12.78 13.34
N ALA A 411 -8.07 -12.26 12.25
CA ALA A 411 -6.67 -12.46 11.95
C ALA A 411 -5.76 -11.76 12.95
N LEU A 412 -6.02 -10.49 13.27
CA LEU A 412 -5.24 -9.71 14.23
C LEU A 412 -5.36 -10.29 15.65
N ALA A 413 -6.57 -10.67 16.08
CA ALA A 413 -6.76 -11.32 17.38
C ALA A 413 -5.95 -12.62 17.46
N GLY A 414 -5.93 -13.41 16.40
CA GLY A 414 -5.12 -14.64 16.33
C GLY A 414 -3.61 -14.36 16.38
N ALA A 415 -3.12 -13.36 15.64
CA ALA A 415 -1.72 -12.95 15.63
C ALA A 415 -1.26 -12.42 17.01
N VAL A 416 -2.05 -11.57 17.63
CA VAL A 416 -1.81 -11.04 18.98
C VAL A 416 -1.80 -12.18 20.02
N ARG A 417 -2.77 -13.09 19.93
CA ARG A 417 -2.82 -14.27 20.80
C ARG A 417 -1.59 -15.16 20.63
N ALA A 418 -1.11 -15.37 19.38
CA ALA A 418 0.09 -16.13 19.12
C ALA A 418 1.33 -15.49 19.77
N ALA A 419 1.48 -14.17 19.68
CA ALA A 419 2.57 -13.43 20.30
C ALA A 419 2.60 -13.61 21.83
N PHE A 420 1.45 -13.49 22.50
CA PHE A 420 1.35 -13.67 23.96
C PHE A 420 1.59 -15.12 24.39
N LEU A 421 1.08 -16.11 23.66
CA LEU A 421 1.23 -17.53 24.02
C LEU A 421 2.64 -18.04 23.78
N LEU A 422 3.24 -17.69 22.62
CA LEU A 422 4.58 -18.18 22.26
C LEU A 422 5.69 -17.40 22.94
N ARG A 423 5.42 -16.17 23.37
CA ARG A 423 6.42 -15.26 23.97
C ARG A 423 7.67 -15.09 23.10
N SER A 424 7.52 -15.24 21.77
CA SER A 424 8.59 -15.10 20.79
C SER A 424 8.69 -13.65 20.34
N PRO A 425 9.88 -13.02 20.39
CA PRO A 425 10.08 -11.67 19.85
C PRO A 425 9.74 -11.59 18.37
N GLU A 426 10.06 -12.64 17.60
CA GLU A 426 9.81 -12.69 16.15
C GLU A 426 8.31 -12.65 15.84
N VAL A 427 7.50 -13.43 16.56
CA VAL A 427 6.04 -13.42 16.38
C VAL A 427 5.43 -12.09 16.84
N ALA A 428 5.96 -11.49 17.91
CA ALA A 428 5.57 -10.16 18.35
C ALA A 428 5.91 -9.09 17.29
N GLY A 429 7.09 -9.19 16.65
CA GLY A 429 7.49 -8.30 15.56
C GLY A 429 6.59 -8.40 14.33
N LEU A 430 6.22 -9.63 13.94
CA LEU A 430 5.28 -9.87 12.83
C LEU A 430 3.88 -9.31 13.13
N ALA A 431 3.34 -9.57 14.32
CA ALA A 431 2.05 -9.04 14.73
C ALA A 431 2.05 -7.51 14.78
N ALA A 432 3.13 -6.91 15.30
CA ALA A 432 3.30 -5.46 15.36
C ALA A 432 3.43 -4.82 13.96
N CYS A 433 4.15 -5.48 13.04
CA CYS A 433 4.24 -5.08 11.62
C CYS A 433 2.85 -5.05 10.98
N ALA A 434 2.06 -6.10 11.15
CA ALA A 434 0.69 -6.16 10.65
C ALA A 434 -0.20 -5.05 11.25
N ILE A 435 -0.13 -4.80 12.57
CA ILE A 435 -0.87 -3.73 13.24
C ILE A 435 -0.49 -2.36 12.64
N GLY A 436 0.82 -2.11 12.45
CA GLY A 436 1.30 -0.86 11.83
C GLY A 436 0.79 -0.68 10.41
N PHE A 437 0.77 -1.73 9.59
CA PHE A 437 0.25 -1.69 8.22
C PHE A 437 -1.26 -1.40 8.19
N PHE A 438 -2.08 -2.12 8.95
CA PHE A 438 -3.53 -1.92 8.94
C PHE A 438 -3.94 -0.59 9.60
N PHE A 439 -3.14 -0.06 10.52
CA PHE A 439 -3.28 1.30 10.97
C PHE A 439 -3.00 2.31 9.84
N ALA A 440 -1.91 2.12 9.07
CA ALA A 440 -1.58 2.96 7.93
C ALA A 440 -2.66 2.92 6.83
N ALA A 441 -3.20 1.74 6.53
CA ALA A 441 -4.31 1.55 5.59
C ALA A 441 -5.59 2.30 5.99
N GLY A 442 -5.72 2.69 7.26
CA GLY A 442 -6.85 3.49 7.75
C GLY A 442 -6.80 4.96 7.35
N TYR A 443 -5.66 5.49 6.90
CA TYR A 443 -5.51 6.91 6.53
C TYR A 443 -4.71 7.14 5.25
N ASP A 444 -4.28 6.09 4.56
CA ASP A 444 -3.58 6.17 3.28
C ASP A 444 -3.95 4.98 2.38
N TRP A 445 -3.83 5.14 1.06
CA TRP A 445 -4.20 4.13 0.06
C TRP A 445 -3.13 3.05 -0.16
N VAL A 446 -2.25 2.82 0.84
CA VAL A 446 -1.17 1.81 0.77
C VAL A 446 -1.66 0.37 0.60
N TRP A 447 -2.95 0.12 0.83
CA TRP A 447 -3.61 -1.14 0.52
C TRP A 447 -3.59 -1.45 -0.98
N GLN A 448 -3.70 -0.43 -1.82
CA GLN A 448 -3.66 -0.53 -3.28
C GLN A 448 -2.23 -0.74 -3.83
N LEU A 449 -1.21 -0.57 -3.00
CA LEU A 449 0.19 -0.83 -3.34
C LEU A 449 0.56 -2.24 -2.93
N ALA A 450 0.40 -3.20 -3.87
CA ALA A 450 0.57 -4.62 -3.58
C ALA A 450 1.94 -4.97 -2.95
N GLY A 451 3.00 -4.22 -3.29
CA GLY A 451 4.33 -4.40 -2.70
C GLY A 451 4.33 -4.21 -1.18
N ILE A 452 3.60 -3.22 -0.68
CA ILE A 452 3.48 -2.92 0.75
C ILE A 452 2.43 -3.83 1.42
N ALA A 453 1.29 -4.02 0.74
CA ALA A 453 0.20 -4.84 1.27
C ALA A 453 0.62 -6.30 1.50
N VAL A 454 1.44 -6.87 0.60
CA VAL A 454 2.02 -8.22 0.75
C VAL A 454 2.89 -8.32 2.00
N VAL A 455 3.63 -7.28 2.39
CA VAL A 455 4.39 -7.25 3.65
C VAL A 455 3.45 -7.29 4.86
N GLY A 456 2.43 -6.41 4.89
CA GLY A 456 1.48 -6.33 6.02
C GLY A 456 0.62 -7.59 6.18
N VAL A 457 0.02 -8.06 5.08
CA VAL A 457 -0.80 -9.28 5.06
C VAL A 457 0.06 -10.53 5.28
N GLY A 458 1.26 -10.57 4.71
CA GLY A 458 2.23 -11.65 4.93
C GLY A 458 2.64 -11.74 6.40
N ALA A 459 3.00 -10.61 7.02
CA ALA A 459 3.33 -10.57 8.45
C ALA A 459 2.15 -11.03 9.32
N LEU A 460 0.93 -10.60 8.99
CA LEU A 460 -0.29 -11.07 9.65
C LEU A 460 -0.47 -12.59 9.55
N GLY A 461 -0.32 -13.13 8.33
CA GLY A 461 -0.46 -14.56 8.08
C GLY A 461 0.61 -15.41 8.78
N LEU A 462 1.86 -14.92 8.81
CA LEU A 462 2.97 -15.58 9.50
C LEU A 462 2.75 -15.60 11.02
N ALA A 463 2.33 -14.49 11.61
CA ALA A 463 2.02 -14.42 13.04
C ALA A 463 0.82 -15.32 13.40
N LEU A 464 -0.24 -15.27 12.59
CA LEU A 464 -1.45 -16.07 12.78
C LEU A 464 -1.19 -17.58 12.60
N GLY A 465 -0.38 -17.96 11.61
CA GLY A 465 0.00 -19.34 11.33
C GLY A 465 0.85 -19.98 12.43
N ALA A 466 1.56 -19.17 13.21
CA ALA A 466 2.31 -19.61 14.39
C ALA A 466 1.40 -19.94 15.61
N LEU A 467 0.11 -19.56 15.59
CA LEU A 467 -0.81 -19.77 16.72
C LEU A 467 -0.97 -21.27 17.06
N PRO A 468 -0.60 -21.71 18.29
CA PRO A 468 -0.76 -23.10 18.69
C PRO A 468 -2.22 -23.52 18.71
N SER A 469 -2.50 -24.77 18.32
CA SER A 469 -3.81 -25.38 18.47
C SER A 469 -3.72 -26.63 19.35
N SER A 470 -4.50 -26.70 20.40
CA SER A 470 -4.58 -27.84 21.31
C SER A 470 -5.54 -28.94 20.84
N ARG A 471 -6.41 -28.63 19.88
CA ARG A 471 -7.39 -29.58 19.33
C ARG A 471 -7.00 -29.88 17.90
N ALA A 472 -6.78 -31.17 17.59
CA ALA A 472 -6.86 -31.62 16.22
C ALA A 472 -8.24 -31.15 15.69
N ALA A 473 -8.23 -30.33 14.64
CA ALA A 473 -9.49 -30.10 13.93
C ALA A 473 -10.02 -31.49 13.58
N PRO A 474 -11.35 -31.74 13.64
CA PRO A 474 -11.94 -33.07 13.37
C PRO A 474 -11.74 -33.53 11.92
N TRP A 475 -10.92 -32.85 11.19
CA TRP A 475 -10.48 -33.09 9.81
C TRP A 475 -9.42 -34.21 9.75
N GLY A 476 -9.69 -35.35 10.44
CA GLY A 476 -8.90 -36.57 10.32
C GLY A 476 -8.99 -37.25 8.95
N ARG A 477 -9.53 -36.58 7.93
CA ARG A 477 -9.60 -37.02 6.52
C ARG A 477 -9.11 -35.88 5.63
N PHE A 478 -7.83 -35.56 5.71
CA PHE A 478 -7.14 -34.57 4.87
C PHE A 478 -7.13 -34.94 3.37
N ASP A 479 -7.61 -36.09 2.99
CA ASP A 479 -7.59 -36.56 1.60
C ASP A 479 -8.45 -35.69 0.66
N ILE A 480 -9.51 -35.04 1.16
CA ILE A 480 -10.38 -34.16 0.34
C ILE A 480 -9.96 -32.70 0.41
N ALA A 481 -9.40 -32.23 1.53
CA ALA A 481 -9.05 -30.81 1.70
C ALA A 481 -7.91 -30.35 0.78
N ARG A 482 -6.95 -31.23 0.49
CA ARG A 482 -5.81 -30.93 -0.39
C ARG A 482 -6.22 -30.77 -1.85
N PRO A 483 -6.92 -31.74 -2.47
CA PRO A 483 -7.39 -31.55 -3.84
C PRO A 483 -8.37 -30.37 -3.96
N ALA A 484 -9.18 -30.11 -2.93
CA ALA A 484 -10.05 -28.94 -2.90
C ALA A 484 -9.23 -27.63 -2.89
N LEU A 485 -8.17 -27.55 -2.09
CA LEU A 485 -7.28 -26.37 -2.07
C LEU A 485 -6.53 -26.20 -3.41
N ALA A 486 -6.07 -27.30 -4.01
CA ALA A 486 -5.43 -27.26 -5.33
C ALA A 486 -6.43 -26.80 -6.41
N LEU A 487 -7.67 -27.26 -6.36
CA LEU A 487 -8.73 -26.83 -7.28
C LEU A 487 -9.05 -25.33 -7.10
N VAL A 488 -9.18 -24.87 -5.87
CA VAL A 488 -9.37 -23.43 -5.55
C VAL A 488 -8.22 -22.61 -6.09
N ALA A 489 -6.97 -23.06 -5.92
CA ALA A 489 -5.80 -22.36 -6.42
C ALA A 489 -5.81 -22.26 -7.97
N VAL A 490 -6.14 -23.34 -8.67
CA VAL A 490 -6.30 -23.33 -10.14
C VAL A 490 -7.43 -22.40 -10.56
N ALA A 491 -8.59 -22.47 -9.90
CA ALA A 491 -9.71 -21.57 -10.18
C ALA A 491 -9.37 -20.09 -9.96
N ALA A 492 -8.59 -19.79 -8.92
CA ALA A 492 -8.16 -18.42 -8.61
C ALA A 492 -7.07 -17.87 -9.57
N ILE A 493 -6.33 -18.73 -10.27
CA ILE A 493 -5.37 -18.32 -11.30
C ILE A 493 -6.10 -17.83 -12.57
N VAL A 494 -7.23 -18.41 -12.92
CA VAL A 494 -7.94 -18.07 -14.17
C VAL A 494 -8.24 -16.57 -14.29
N PRO A 495 -8.90 -15.89 -13.32
CA PRO A 495 -9.17 -14.47 -13.41
C PRO A 495 -7.88 -13.63 -13.43
N GLN A 496 -6.80 -14.07 -12.79
CA GLN A 496 -5.50 -13.38 -12.86
C GLN A 496 -4.90 -13.43 -14.27
N VAL A 497 -5.03 -14.57 -14.96
CA VAL A 497 -4.59 -14.73 -16.34
C VAL A 497 -5.41 -13.83 -17.28
N VAL A 498 -6.70 -13.65 -17.04
CA VAL A 498 -7.55 -12.73 -17.81
C VAL A 498 -7.04 -11.29 -17.68
N VAL A 499 -6.84 -10.78 -16.45
CA VAL A 499 -6.31 -9.42 -16.22
C VAL A 499 -4.91 -9.27 -16.83
N LEU A 500 -4.04 -10.27 -16.67
CA LEU A 500 -2.69 -10.23 -17.23
C LEU A 500 -2.71 -10.16 -18.76
N ALA A 501 -3.48 -11.03 -19.41
CA ALA A 501 -3.54 -11.10 -20.87
C ALA A 501 -4.16 -9.82 -21.45
N ALA A 502 -5.27 -9.33 -20.89
CA ALA A 502 -5.91 -8.09 -21.32
C ALA A 502 -4.95 -6.89 -21.13
N GLY A 503 -4.31 -6.78 -19.98
CA GLY A 503 -3.36 -5.72 -19.68
C GLY A 503 -2.15 -5.72 -20.62
N LEU A 504 -1.56 -6.88 -20.92
CA LEU A 504 -0.45 -7.00 -21.88
C LEU A 504 -0.87 -6.60 -23.29
N HIS A 505 -2.06 -6.98 -23.75
CA HIS A 505 -2.58 -6.55 -25.03
C HIS A 505 -2.81 -5.03 -25.08
N LEU A 506 -3.35 -4.42 -24.04
CA LEU A 506 -3.53 -2.96 -23.95
C LEU A 506 -2.18 -2.22 -23.91
N GLN A 507 -1.18 -2.73 -23.20
CA GLN A 507 0.18 -2.19 -23.24
C GLN A 507 0.77 -2.26 -24.64
N ASN A 508 0.66 -3.41 -25.32
CA ASN A 508 1.15 -3.58 -26.68
C ASN A 508 0.43 -2.65 -27.66
N ALA A 509 -0.89 -2.44 -27.49
CA ALA A 509 -1.65 -1.48 -28.26
C ALA A 509 -1.11 -0.06 -28.06
N SER A 510 -0.83 0.35 -26.82
CA SER A 510 -0.28 1.67 -26.50
C SER A 510 1.13 1.88 -27.10
N VAL A 511 1.99 0.85 -27.05
CA VAL A 511 3.31 0.88 -27.70
C VAL A 511 3.17 0.96 -29.22
N ALA A 512 2.22 0.25 -29.81
CA ALA A 512 1.95 0.29 -31.25
C ALA A 512 1.45 1.69 -31.68
N ALA A 513 0.58 2.31 -30.89
CA ALA A 513 0.11 3.68 -31.10
C ALA A 513 1.28 4.68 -31.09
N ALA A 514 2.14 4.62 -30.06
CA ALA A 514 3.32 5.49 -29.94
C ALA A 514 4.28 5.36 -31.14
N ASN A 515 4.31 4.19 -31.79
CA ASN A 515 5.11 3.93 -32.99
C ASN A 515 4.34 4.18 -34.31
N GLY A 516 3.13 4.72 -34.27
CA GLY A 516 2.28 4.96 -35.45
C GLY A 516 1.79 3.70 -36.17
N ASN A 517 1.85 2.53 -35.51
CA ASN A 517 1.45 1.26 -36.10
C ASN A 517 -0.03 0.93 -35.84
N LEU A 518 -0.92 1.62 -36.52
CA LEU A 518 -2.37 1.48 -36.36
C LEU A 518 -2.89 0.06 -36.57
N ARG A 519 -2.27 -0.71 -37.49
CA ARG A 519 -2.69 -2.10 -37.71
C ARG A 519 -2.43 -2.97 -36.50
N ARG A 520 -1.25 -2.86 -35.89
CA ARG A 520 -0.89 -3.60 -34.68
C ARG A 520 -1.70 -3.12 -33.49
N GLU A 521 -1.85 -1.80 -33.34
CA GLU A 521 -2.69 -1.23 -32.28
C GLU A 521 -4.11 -1.81 -32.31
N LYS A 522 -4.75 -1.83 -33.50
CA LYS A 522 -6.09 -2.41 -33.66
C LYS A 522 -6.14 -3.89 -33.34
N SER A 523 -5.15 -4.68 -33.79
CA SER A 523 -5.13 -6.12 -33.52
C SER A 523 -4.98 -6.42 -32.03
N GLU A 524 -4.12 -5.69 -31.33
CA GLU A 524 -3.92 -5.84 -29.88
C GLU A 524 -5.16 -5.39 -29.10
N ALA A 525 -5.79 -4.28 -29.44
CA ALA A 525 -7.03 -3.82 -28.81
C ALA A 525 -8.20 -4.81 -29.03
N LEU A 526 -8.30 -5.47 -30.20
CA LEU A 526 -9.27 -6.54 -30.46
C LEU A 526 -8.98 -7.77 -29.61
N ALA A 527 -7.71 -8.14 -29.42
CA ALA A 527 -7.34 -9.25 -28.54
C ALA A 527 -7.69 -8.94 -27.08
N ALA A 528 -7.39 -7.73 -26.59
CA ALA A 528 -7.81 -7.30 -25.25
C ALA A 528 -9.33 -7.40 -25.06
N LYS A 529 -10.10 -6.89 -26.01
CA LYS A 529 -11.57 -7.01 -26.02
C LYS A 529 -12.06 -8.45 -26.00
N ALA A 530 -11.38 -9.37 -26.70
CA ALA A 530 -11.77 -10.78 -26.75
C ALA A 530 -11.52 -11.47 -25.40
N VAL A 531 -10.45 -11.12 -24.70
CA VAL A 531 -10.08 -11.66 -23.39
C VAL A 531 -10.97 -11.09 -22.30
N GLU A 532 -11.26 -9.78 -22.33
CA GLU A 532 -12.03 -9.07 -21.32
C GLU A 532 -13.17 -8.26 -21.97
N PRO A 533 -14.25 -8.90 -22.40
CA PRO A 533 -15.33 -8.26 -23.15
C PRO A 533 -16.17 -7.25 -22.34
N TRP A 534 -16.02 -7.21 -21.04
CA TRP A 534 -16.64 -6.23 -20.15
C TRP A 534 -15.76 -4.99 -19.92
N SER A 535 -14.51 -4.98 -20.38
CA SER A 535 -13.60 -3.84 -20.26
C SER A 535 -14.07 -2.65 -21.09
N SER A 536 -14.26 -1.49 -20.46
CA SER A 536 -14.54 -0.23 -21.16
C SER A 536 -13.30 0.28 -21.90
N THR A 537 -12.11 0.05 -21.34
CA THR A 537 -10.80 0.49 -21.85
C THR A 537 -10.50 -0.10 -23.22
N ALA A 538 -10.81 -1.39 -23.45
CA ALA A 538 -10.58 -2.03 -24.75
C ALA A 538 -11.45 -1.43 -25.87
N TYR A 539 -12.71 -1.09 -25.56
CA TYR A 539 -13.60 -0.43 -26.53
C TYR A 539 -13.17 1.02 -26.81
N LEU A 540 -12.75 1.76 -25.77
CA LEU A 540 -12.20 3.11 -25.95
C LEU A 540 -10.97 3.09 -26.86
N ARG A 541 -10.03 2.18 -26.64
CA ARG A 541 -8.83 2.04 -27.49
C ARG A 541 -9.21 1.78 -28.96
N LEU A 542 -10.17 0.89 -29.21
CA LEU A 542 -10.66 0.63 -30.56
C LEU A 542 -11.33 1.85 -31.20
N ALA A 543 -12.10 2.62 -30.40
CA ALA A 543 -12.71 3.86 -30.85
C ALA A 543 -11.64 4.91 -31.26
N GLN A 544 -10.58 5.04 -30.46
CA GLN A 544 -9.44 5.92 -30.77
C GLN A 544 -8.76 5.53 -32.10
N VAL A 545 -8.50 4.24 -32.32
CA VAL A 545 -7.93 3.75 -33.61
C VAL A 545 -8.82 4.12 -34.80
N ASP A 546 -10.16 3.90 -34.69
CA ASP A 546 -11.06 4.22 -35.79
C ASP A 546 -11.22 5.75 -35.97
N LEU A 547 -11.04 6.53 -34.91
CA LEU A 547 -11.01 8.00 -34.96
C LEU A 547 -9.77 8.53 -35.68
N ASP A 548 -8.60 7.94 -35.43
CA ASP A 548 -7.32 8.32 -36.06
C ASP A 548 -7.33 8.09 -37.58
N VAL A 549 -8.09 7.09 -38.05
CA VAL A 549 -8.28 6.84 -39.48
C VAL A 549 -9.53 7.51 -40.08
N GLY A 550 -10.18 8.41 -39.31
CA GLY A 550 -11.33 9.19 -39.77
C GLY A 550 -12.65 8.42 -39.86
N LYS A 551 -12.74 7.21 -39.30
CA LYS A 551 -13.95 6.38 -39.30
C LYS A 551 -14.92 6.79 -38.16
N LEU A 552 -15.53 7.98 -38.26
CA LEU A 552 -16.33 8.56 -37.18
C LEU A 552 -17.54 7.69 -36.77
N GLY A 553 -18.24 7.04 -37.71
CA GLY A 553 -19.38 6.16 -37.39
C GLY A 553 -19.00 4.94 -36.55
N PRO A 554 -18.05 4.08 -37.01
CA PRO A 554 -17.52 2.99 -36.21
C PRO A 554 -16.95 3.42 -34.87
N ALA A 555 -16.16 4.49 -34.81
CA ALA A 555 -15.62 5.03 -33.56
C ALA A 555 -16.73 5.37 -32.54
N ARG A 556 -17.80 6.02 -33.02
CA ARG A 556 -18.95 6.38 -32.17
C ARG A 556 -19.67 5.15 -31.61
N SER A 557 -19.87 4.11 -32.41
CA SER A 557 -20.52 2.86 -31.97
C SER A 557 -19.67 2.09 -30.93
N LEU A 558 -18.35 2.11 -31.10
CA LEU A 558 -17.42 1.52 -30.12
C LEU A 558 -17.46 2.30 -28.81
N LEU A 559 -17.49 3.63 -28.87
CA LEU A 559 -17.56 4.48 -27.69
C LEU A 559 -18.89 4.35 -26.95
N GLU A 560 -20.02 4.19 -27.64
CA GLU A 560 -21.29 3.81 -27.00
C GLU A 560 -21.17 2.49 -26.24
N SER A 561 -20.41 1.55 -26.81
CA SER A 561 -20.18 0.27 -26.14
C SER A 561 -19.28 0.41 -24.91
N ALA A 562 -18.33 1.35 -24.90
CA ALA A 562 -17.54 1.72 -23.74
C ALA A 562 -18.40 2.39 -22.65
N ILE A 563 -19.22 3.38 -23.04
CA ILE A 563 -20.15 4.10 -22.13
C ILE A 563 -21.11 3.13 -21.43
N ARG A 564 -21.70 2.16 -22.14
CA ARG A 564 -22.55 1.13 -21.50
C ARG A 564 -21.85 0.29 -20.44
N ARG A 565 -20.50 0.23 -20.43
CA ARG A 565 -19.69 -0.54 -19.50
C ARG A 565 -19.12 0.30 -18.35
N SER A 566 -19.01 1.60 -18.57
CA SER A 566 -18.50 2.57 -17.60
C SER A 566 -19.23 3.90 -17.83
N HIS A 567 -20.48 3.96 -17.38
CA HIS A 567 -21.35 5.10 -17.67
C HIS A 567 -21.02 6.36 -16.87
N ASP A 568 -20.37 6.22 -15.73
CA ASP A 568 -19.94 7.33 -14.89
C ASP A 568 -18.54 7.86 -15.24
N ASN A 569 -17.91 7.30 -16.26
CA ASN A 569 -16.63 7.80 -16.75
C ASN A 569 -16.86 8.99 -17.69
N TRP A 570 -16.62 10.21 -17.18
CA TRP A 570 -16.82 11.46 -17.91
C TRP A 570 -15.98 11.56 -19.20
N GLU A 571 -14.79 10.95 -19.24
CA GLU A 571 -13.91 10.98 -20.41
C GLU A 571 -14.57 10.33 -21.64
N LEU A 572 -15.34 9.27 -21.43
CA LEU A 572 -16.04 8.60 -22.53
C LEU A 572 -17.10 9.51 -23.17
N TRP A 573 -17.82 10.26 -22.35
CA TRP A 573 -18.79 11.25 -22.83
C TRP A 573 -18.12 12.43 -23.51
N TRP A 574 -16.97 12.87 -23.00
CA TRP A 574 -16.13 13.89 -23.63
C TRP A 574 -15.66 13.46 -25.02
N TYR A 575 -15.14 12.22 -25.19
CA TYR A 575 -14.78 11.69 -26.50
C TYR A 575 -15.99 11.55 -27.42
N ALA A 576 -17.15 11.18 -26.92
CA ALA A 576 -18.39 11.10 -27.69
C ALA A 576 -18.78 12.47 -28.25
N ALA A 577 -18.75 13.50 -27.41
CA ALA A 577 -19.01 14.88 -27.83
C ALA A 577 -18.04 15.33 -28.94
N GLN A 578 -16.75 15.04 -28.82
CA GLN A 578 -15.76 15.37 -29.84
C GLN A 578 -16.03 14.68 -31.19
N ILE A 579 -16.44 13.40 -31.17
CA ILE A 579 -16.80 12.67 -32.39
C ILE A 579 -18.04 13.28 -33.03
N ASP A 580 -19.06 13.61 -32.25
CA ASP A 580 -20.31 14.15 -32.80
C ASP A 580 -20.18 15.59 -33.32
N VAL A 581 -19.28 16.39 -32.74
CA VAL A 581 -18.88 17.68 -33.37
C VAL A 581 -18.28 17.44 -34.78
N ARG A 582 -17.37 16.48 -34.92
CA ARG A 582 -16.75 16.14 -36.22
C ARG A 582 -17.74 15.55 -37.22
N ARG A 583 -18.81 14.92 -36.74
CA ARG A 583 -19.93 14.41 -37.56
C ARG A 583 -20.94 15.50 -37.96
N GLY A 584 -20.85 16.68 -37.36
CA GLY A 584 -21.82 17.76 -37.53
C GLY A 584 -23.10 17.61 -36.69
N ASP A 585 -23.16 16.63 -35.80
CA ASP A 585 -24.31 16.46 -34.88
C ASP A 585 -24.12 17.27 -33.58
N ILE A 586 -24.32 18.57 -33.72
CA ILE A 586 -24.12 19.52 -32.61
C ILE A 586 -25.07 19.28 -31.45
N LEU A 587 -26.30 18.78 -31.73
CA LEU A 587 -27.26 18.51 -30.67
C LEU A 587 -26.86 17.29 -29.83
N ALA A 588 -26.35 16.25 -30.44
CA ALA A 588 -25.80 15.10 -29.73
C ALA A 588 -24.56 15.52 -28.91
N ALA A 589 -23.62 16.20 -29.54
CA ALA A 589 -22.40 16.68 -28.90
C ALA A 589 -22.69 17.55 -27.65
N LYS A 590 -23.71 18.40 -27.71
CA LYS A 590 -24.13 19.22 -26.55
C LYS A 590 -24.66 18.35 -25.40
N ARG A 591 -25.50 17.35 -25.68
CA ARG A 591 -26.03 16.44 -24.65
C ARG A 591 -24.89 15.66 -23.95
N GLU A 592 -23.95 15.19 -24.74
CA GLU A 592 -22.82 14.42 -24.24
C GLU A 592 -21.84 15.27 -23.43
N LEU A 593 -21.63 16.51 -23.83
CA LEU A 593 -20.85 17.48 -23.07
C LEU A 593 -21.55 17.85 -21.75
N ASP A 594 -22.86 18.01 -21.76
CA ASP A 594 -23.63 18.26 -20.55
C ASP A 594 -23.54 17.05 -19.58
N GLU A 595 -23.52 15.83 -20.12
CA GLU A 595 -23.33 14.62 -19.29
C GLU A 595 -21.89 14.54 -18.73
N ALA A 596 -20.87 14.76 -19.55
CA ALA A 596 -19.48 14.83 -19.08
C ALA A 596 -19.31 15.88 -17.97
N ARG A 597 -19.96 17.06 -18.12
CA ARG A 597 -19.92 18.14 -17.11
C ARG A 597 -20.61 17.78 -15.80
N LYS A 598 -21.65 16.95 -15.81
CA LYS A 598 -22.26 16.44 -14.57
C LYS A 598 -21.33 15.48 -13.84
N LEU A 599 -20.62 14.63 -14.61
CA LEU A 599 -19.74 13.60 -14.07
C LEU A 599 -18.40 14.16 -13.58
N ASP A 600 -17.89 15.22 -14.21
CA ASP A 600 -16.75 16.01 -13.71
C ASP A 600 -16.88 17.49 -14.06
N PRO A 601 -17.51 18.30 -13.19
CA PRO A 601 -17.68 19.72 -13.43
C PRO A 601 -16.37 20.50 -13.55
N ASN A 602 -15.32 20.08 -12.79
CA ASN A 602 -14.08 20.85 -12.68
C ASN A 602 -13.18 20.65 -13.90
N ASP A 603 -12.93 19.41 -14.30
CA ASP A 603 -11.98 19.12 -15.38
C ASP A 603 -12.60 19.49 -16.74
N VAL A 604 -13.89 19.22 -16.94
CA VAL A 604 -14.61 19.63 -18.17
C VAL A 604 -14.64 21.16 -18.32
N ALA A 605 -14.89 21.92 -17.24
CA ALA A 605 -14.81 23.39 -17.29
C ALA A 605 -13.39 23.87 -17.62
N GLY A 606 -12.35 23.23 -17.07
CA GLY A 606 -10.94 23.52 -17.37
C GLY A 606 -10.61 23.30 -18.84
N LEU A 607 -11.05 22.18 -19.43
CA LEU A 607 -10.84 21.86 -20.84
C LEU A 607 -11.56 22.84 -21.78
N LEU A 608 -12.80 23.23 -21.45
CA LEU A 608 -13.54 24.21 -22.23
C LEU A 608 -12.88 25.59 -22.21
N SER A 609 -12.38 26.03 -21.05
CA SER A 609 -11.65 27.29 -20.93
C SER A 609 -10.38 27.34 -21.78
N GLN A 610 -9.63 26.22 -21.81
CA GLN A 610 -8.43 26.08 -22.66
C GLN A 610 -8.77 26.07 -24.15
N ALA A 611 -9.92 25.54 -24.52
CA ALA A 611 -10.41 25.53 -25.90
C ALA A 611 -11.00 26.88 -26.35
N GLY A 612 -11.05 27.89 -25.48
CA GLY A 612 -11.64 29.22 -25.78
C GLY A 612 -13.17 29.19 -25.92
N ALA A 613 -13.82 28.15 -25.42
CA ALA A 613 -15.28 28.08 -25.37
C ALA A 613 -15.80 28.85 -24.14
N PRO A 614 -16.87 29.65 -24.26
CA PRO A 614 -17.45 30.43 -23.19
C PRO A 614 -18.12 29.56 -22.10
#